data_15e723058f905d11d9cd73597bc0e04d
#
_entry.id   15e723058f905d11d9cd73597bc0e04d
#
_cell.length_a   1.000
_cell.length_b   1.000
_cell.length_c   1.000
_cell.angle_alpha   90.00
_cell.angle_beta   90.00
_cell.angle_gamma   90.00
#
_symmetry.space_group_name_H-M   'P 1'
#
loop_
_entity.id
_entity.type
_entity.pdbx_description
1 polymer ?
#
loop_
_entity_poly.entity_id
_entity_poly.type
_entity_poly.pdbx_seq_one_letter_code
_entity_poly.pdbx_strand_id
1 'polypeptide(L)'
;MLLERTPDTTSTPATPSLGVLSTLSCAQLTQLVGRELGVGVPVIVTQEQIDAFAGCTGDRQWMHVDVERSRRESPYGGTVAHGFLLLALLARLLDELAGVPEDAAGVINTGLNNVRFRAPVRAGSRVRVRARLAGVAPLGDGRNLVTTSVALEVADDAGATDAVAVTADLFVLVFR
;
A
#
# COMPACT_ATOMS: atom_id res chain seq x y z
N MET A 1 10.20 -42.08 -19.37
CA MET A 1 11.02 -40.84 -19.42
C MET A 1 10.04 -39.69 -19.60
N LEU A 2 9.52 -39.21 -18.47
CA LEU A 2 8.55 -38.10 -18.38
C LEU A 2 9.33 -36.81 -18.35
N LEU A 3 9.10 -35.93 -19.31
CA LEU A 3 9.64 -34.56 -19.35
C LEU A 3 8.81 -33.70 -18.39
N GLU A 4 9.40 -33.28 -17.27
CA GLU A 4 8.86 -32.26 -16.40
C GLU A 4 8.82 -30.91 -17.13
N ARG A 5 7.62 -30.34 -17.24
CA ARG A 5 7.44 -28.96 -17.70
C ARG A 5 7.80 -28.02 -16.55
N THR A 6 8.88 -27.28 -16.71
CA THR A 6 9.20 -26.12 -15.86
C THR A 6 8.12 -25.04 -16.07
N PRO A 7 7.59 -24.42 -15.02
CA PRO A 7 6.68 -23.29 -15.17
C PRO A 7 7.44 -22.06 -15.68
N ASP A 8 6.91 -21.50 -16.75
CA ASP A 8 7.37 -20.26 -17.37
C ASP A 8 7.10 -19.08 -16.42
N THR A 9 8.16 -18.54 -15.79
CA THR A 9 8.11 -17.38 -14.89
C THR A 9 8.56 -16.11 -15.61
N THR A 10 8.02 -15.83 -16.78
CA THR A 10 8.16 -14.52 -17.42
C THR A 10 6.95 -13.63 -17.06
N SER A 11 6.87 -13.19 -15.80
CA SER A 11 5.99 -12.08 -15.49
C SER A 11 6.71 -10.79 -15.90
N THR A 12 6.35 -10.26 -17.04
CA THR A 12 6.68 -8.88 -17.45
C THR A 12 6.25 -7.94 -16.32
N PRO A 13 7.14 -7.03 -15.84
CA PRO A 13 6.73 -6.04 -14.85
C PRO A 13 5.60 -5.20 -15.43
N ALA A 14 4.44 -5.26 -14.79
CA ALA A 14 3.27 -4.47 -15.18
C ALA A 14 3.65 -2.99 -15.13
N THR A 15 3.50 -2.28 -16.25
CA THR A 15 3.64 -0.82 -16.30
C THR A 15 2.65 -0.24 -15.28
N PRO A 16 3.07 0.68 -14.39
CA PRO A 16 2.16 1.27 -13.42
C PRO A 16 1.04 2.01 -14.16
N SER A 17 -0.19 1.52 -14.07
CA SER A 17 -1.36 2.21 -14.58
C SER A 17 -1.87 3.16 -13.50
N LEU A 18 -1.37 4.40 -13.51
CA LEU A 18 -1.81 5.43 -12.57
C LEU A 18 -3.24 5.86 -12.90
N GLY A 19 -4.08 5.97 -11.85
CA GLY A 19 -5.41 6.52 -11.97
C GLY A 19 -6.44 5.64 -12.69
N VAL A 20 -6.30 4.32 -12.66
CA VAL A 20 -7.22 3.41 -13.37
C VAL A 20 -8.70 3.61 -13.02
N LEU A 21 -9.01 3.99 -11.77
CA LEU A 21 -10.39 4.26 -11.34
C LEU A 21 -10.90 5.63 -11.81
N SER A 22 -10.01 6.60 -12.05
CA SER A 22 -10.39 7.95 -12.49
C SER A 22 -10.95 8.00 -13.91
N THR A 23 -10.86 6.91 -14.67
CA THR A 23 -11.42 6.76 -16.01
C THR A 23 -12.73 5.99 -16.02
N LEU A 24 -13.25 5.61 -14.85
CA LEU A 24 -14.43 4.77 -14.69
C LEU A 24 -15.48 5.45 -13.82
N SER A 25 -16.75 5.18 -14.12
CA SER A 25 -17.84 5.54 -13.22
C SER A 25 -17.95 4.55 -12.06
N CYS A 26 -18.57 4.96 -10.95
CA CYS A 26 -18.86 4.09 -9.82
C CYS A 26 -19.62 2.81 -10.22
N ALA A 27 -20.48 2.89 -11.23
CA ALA A 27 -21.23 1.74 -11.73
C ALA A 27 -20.33 0.69 -12.42
N GLN A 28 -19.20 1.11 -12.97
CA GLN A 28 -18.24 0.22 -13.66
C GLN A 28 -17.26 -0.47 -12.72
N LEU A 29 -17.13 -0.02 -11.47
CA LEU A 29 -16.20 -0.60 -10.50
C LEU A 29 -16.38 -2.11 -10.30
N THR A 30 -17.64 -2.59 -10.33
CA THR A 30 -17.94 -4.02 -10.17
C THR A 30 -17.28 -4.91 -11.23
N GLN A 31 -17.01 -4.37 -12.42
CA GLN A 31 -16.35 -5.09 -13.52
C GLN A 31 -14.87 -5.35 -13.26
N LEU A 32 -14.28 -4.59 -12.32
CA LEU A 32 -12.88 -4.72 -11.93
C LEU A 32 -12.67 -5.64 -10.71
N VAL A 33 -13.74 -6.14 -10.09
CA VAL A 33 -13.61 -7.02 -8.93
C VAL A 33 -12.79 -8.25 -9.28
N GLY A 34 -11.77 -8.52 -8.45
CA GLY A 34 -10.79 -9.58 -8.66
C GLY A 34 -9.58 -9.18 -9.51
N ARG A 35 -9.57 -7.99 -10.11
CA ARG A 35 -8.43 -7.52 -10.91
C ARG A 35 -7.39 -6.78 -10.07
N GLU A 36 -6.14 -6.90 -10.46
CA GLU A 36 -5.07 -6.05 -9.98
C GLU A 36 -5.26 -4.63 -10.52
N LEU A 37 -5.21 -3.64 -9.61
CA LEU A 37 -5.27 -2.22 -9.97
C LEU A 37 -3.90 -1.71 -10.41
N GLY A 38 -2.85 -2.42 -10.03
CA GLY A 38 -1.48 -2.14 -10.43
C GLY A 38 -0.50 -2.07 -9.27
N VAL A 39 0.67 -1.51 -9.57
CA VAL A 39 1.77 -1.29 -8.64
C VAL A 39 2.14 0.19 -8.70
N GLY A 40 2.16 0.84 -7.54
CA GLY A 40 2.46 2.26 -7.42
C GLY A 40 3.94 2.58 -7.65
N VAL A 41 4.22 3.86 -7.87
CA VAL A 41 5.58 4.39 -7.93
C VAL A 41 6.21 4.30 -6.53
N PRO A 42 7.47 3.82 -6.41
CA PRO A 42 8.13 3.77 -5.13
C PRO A 42 8.36 5.16 -4.52
N VAL A 43 8.10 5.30 -3.22
CA VAL A 43 8.42 6.49 -2.44
C VAL A 43 9.41 6.16 -1.32
N ILE A 44 10.24 7.11 -0.93
CA ILE A 44 11.20 6.93 0.17
C ILE A 44 10.49 7.22 1.48
N VAL A 45 10.66 6.32 2.47
CA VAL A 45 10.27 6.56 3.86
C VAL A 45 11.44 7.23 4.57
N THR A 46 11.36 8.54 4.80
CA THR A 46 12.47 9.31 5.35
C THR A 46 12.46 9.32 6.89
N GLN A 47 13.61 9.62 7.52
CA GLN A 47 13.70 9.80 8.96
C GLN A 47 12.82 10.96 9.44
N GLU A 48 12.75 12.05 8.65
CA GLU A 48 11.92 13.22 8.98
C GLU A 48 10.43 12.86 9.06
N GLN A 49 9.94 11.96 8.18
CA GLN A 49 8.56 11.47 8.25
C GLN A 49 8.34 10.64 9.52
N ILE A 50 9.30 9.80 9.90
CA ILE A 50 9.25 8.99 11.12
C ILE A 50 9.24 9.89 12.34
N ASP A 51 10.09 10.90 12.40
CA ASP A 51 10.18 11.86 13.51
C ASP A 51 8.91 12.71 13.62
N ALA A 52 8.34 13.14 12.50
CA ALA A 52 7.07 13.87 12.48
C ALA A 52 5.92 13.00 13.00
N PHE A 53 5.87 11.73 12.60
CA PHE A 53 4.87 10.78 13.09
C PHE A 53 5.02 10.52 14.58
N ALA A 54 6.26 10.32 15.07
CA ALA A 54 6.56 10.21 16.50
C ALA A 54 6.14 11.45 17.28
N GLY A 55 6.34 12.63 16.70
CA GLY A 55 5.91 13.91 17.28
C GLY A 55 4.38 14.03 17.40
N CYS A 56 3.67 13.62 16.38
CA CYS A 56 2.21 13.66 16.28
C CYS A 56 1.53 12.66 17.23
N THR A 57 2.06 11.43 17.32
CA THR A 57 1.43 10.33 18.05
C THR A 57 1.92 10.17 19.49
N GLY A 58 3.12 10.70 19.80
CA GLY A 58 3.80 10.46 21.06
C GLY A 58 4.59 9.13 21.12
N ASP A 59 4.55 8.30 20.07
CA ASP A 59 5.33 7.06 20.01
C ASP A 59 6.79 7.38 19.67
N ARG A 60 7.59 7.60 20.71
CA ARG A 60 9.01 7.97 20.63
C ARG A 60 9.94 6.82 21.01
N GLN A 61 9.55 5.59 20.73
CA GLN A 61 10.42 4.44 20.98
C GLN A 61 11.77 4.64 20.25
N TRP A 62 12.87 4.38 20.96
CA TRP A 62 14.22 4.70 20.47
C TRP A 62 14.54 4.13 19.09
N MET A 63 14.00 2.96 18.75
CA MET A 63 14.23 2.33 17.45
C MET A 63 13.62 3.11 16.27
N HIS A 64 12.76 4.08 16.53
CA HIS A 64 12.20 4.96 15.51
C HIS A 64 12.97 6.28 15.41
N VAL A 65 13.38 6.87 16.56
CA VAL A 65 13.84 8.26 16.60
C VAL A 65 15.33 8.44 16.97
N ASP A 66 15.97 7.45 17.59
CA ASP A 66 17.39 7.54 17.97
C ASP A 66 18.28 6.85 16.93
N VAL A 67 18.73 7.61 15.93
CA VAL A 67 19.51 7.10 14.80
C VAL A 67 20.83 6.48 15.24
N GLU A 68 21.54 7.15 16.18
CA GLU A 68 22.86 6.69 16.62
C GLU A 68 22.76 5.41 17.45
N ARG A 69 21.79 5.35 18.35
CA ARG A 69 21.52 4.13 19.11
C ARG A 69 21.06 3.00 18.20
N SER A 70 20.17 3.28 17.23
CA SER A 70 19.65 2.27 16.31
C SER A 70 20.72 1.69 15.40
N ARG A 71 21.73 2.47 15.01
CA ARG A 71 22.89 1.94 14.27
C ARG A 71 23.69 0.94 15.08
N ARG A 72 23.82 1.13 16.39
CA ARG A 72 24.62 0.27 17.24
C ARG A 72 23.87 -0.93 17.79
N GLU A 73 22.60 -0.76 18.15
CA GLU A 73 21.85 -1.68 19.01
C GLU A 73 20.63 -2.32 18.29
N SER A 74 20.12 -1.69 17.22
CA SER A 74 18.97 -2.25 16.52
C SER A 74 19.35 -3.49 15.71
N PRO A 75 18.60 -4.58 15.79
CA PRO A 75 18.82 -5.76 14.96
C PRO A 75 18.60 -5.46 13.45
N TYR A 76 18.05 -4.30 13.15
CA TYR A 76 17.79 -3.87 11.77
C TYR A 76 18.91 -2.98 11.20
N GLY A 77 19.94 -2.63 12.00
CA GLY A 77 21.10 -1.82 11.57
C GLY A 77 20.78 -0.35 11.29
N GLY A 78 19.70 0.17 11.88
CA GLY A 78 19.23 1.56 11.76
C GLY A 78 17.84 1.73 12.32
N THR A 79 17.30 2.94 12.21
CA THR A 79 15.92 3.23 12.61
C THR A 79 14.93 2.58 11.65
N VAL A 80 13.74 2.24 12.16
CA VAL A 80 12.64 1.65 11.40
C VAL A 80 11.39 2.52 11.52
N ALA A 81 10.57 2.53 10.48
CA ALA A 81 9.29 3.22 10.48
C ALA A 81 8.29 2.55 11.45
N HIS A 82 7.42 3.36 12.06
CA HIS A 82 6.27 2.86 12.81
C HIS A 82 5.36 2.08 11.87
N GLY A 83 4.83 0.96 12.30
CA GLY A 83 3.87 0.21 11.52
C GLY A 83 2.63 1.04 11.15
N PHE A 84 2.16 1.87 12.07
CA PHE A 84 1.02 2.77 11.82
C PHE A 84 1.34 3.91 10.85
N LEU A 85 2.59 4.39 10.76
CA LEU A 85 3.00 5.29 9.68
C LEU A 85 2.87 4.60 8.32
N LEU A 86 3.30 3.35 8.22
CA LEU A 86 3.19 2.58 6.98
C LEU A 86 1.73 2.37 6.56
N LEU A 87 0.82 2.14 7.52
CA LEU A 87 -0.63 2.09 7.26
C LEU A 87 -1.16 3.45 6.78
N ALA A 88 -0.75 4.54 7.41
CA ALA A 88 -1.17 5.89 7.02
C ALA A 88 -0.73 6.25 5.59
N LEU A 89 0.46 5.79 5.17
CA LEU A 89 0.95 6.00 3.80
C LEU A 89 0.11 5.28 2.74
N LEU A 90 -0.58 4.19 3.08
CA LEU A 90 -1.41 3.45 2.12
C LEU A 90 -2.52 4.33 1.50
N ALA A 91 -3.11 5.25 2.26
CA ALA A 91 -4.18 6.12 1.75
C ALA A 91 -3.67 6.97 0.57
N ARG A 92 -2.53 7.64 0.75
CA ARG A 92 -1.89 8.43 -0.30
C ARG A 92 -1.44 7.57 -1.48
N LEU A 93 -0.74 6.45 -1.21
CA LEU A 93 -0.20 5.60 -2.26
C LEU A 93 -1.28 4.95 -3.11
N LEU A 94 -2.45 4.64 -2.51
CA LEU A 94 -3.61 4.13 -3.23
C LEU A 94 -4.26 5.20 -4.09
N ASP A 95 -4.39 6.42 -3.58
CA ASP A 95 -4.94 7.54 -4.35
C ASP A 95 -4.06 7.83 -5.58
N GLU A 96 -2.74 7.87 -5.42
CA GLU A 96 -1.78 8.05 -6.51
C GLU A 96 -1.84 6.89 -7.53
N LEU A 97 -2.04 5.65 -7.08
CA LEU A 97 -2.11 4.47 -7.95
C LEU A 97 -3.44 4.36 -8.67
N ALA A 98 -4.53 4.37 -7.92
CA ALA A 98 -5.85 3.97 -8.41
C ALA A 98 -6.70 5.18 -8.79
N GLY A 99 -6.57 6.30 -8.08
CA GLY A 99 -7.44 7.46 -8.19
C GLY A 99 -8.83 7.20 -7.62
N VAL A 100 -9.77 8.08 -7.97
CA VAL A 100 -11.17 8.04 -7.53
C VAL A 100 -12.06 8.01 -8.78
N PRO A 101 -13.18 7.27 -8.79
CA PRO A 101 -14.11 7.27 -9.93
C PRO A 101 -14.53 8.67 -10.36
N GLU A 102 -14.68 8.87 -11.67
CA GLU A 102 -14.93 10.19 -12.27
C GLU A 102 -16.23 10.84 -11.81
N ASP A 103 -17.26 10.04 -11.45
CA ASP A 103 -18.56 10.49 -10.97
C ASP A 103 -18.69 10.44 -9.44
N ALA A 104 -17.60 10.21 -8.70
CA ALA A 104 -17.62 10.24 -7.25
C ALA A 104 -17.51 11.67 -6.71
N ALA A 105 -18.41 12.05 -5.81
CA ALA A 105 -18.33 13.31 -5.06
C ALA A 105 -17.26 13.24 -3.95
N GLY A 106 -16.95 12.03 -3.47
CA GLY A 106 -15.90 11.83 -2.48
C GLY A 106 -15.70 10.39 -2.06
N VAL A 107 -14.65 10.19 -1.25
CA VAL A 107 -14.27 8.90 -0.68
C VAL A 107 -13.94 9.06 0.80
N ILE A 108 -14.34 8.08 1.61
CA ILE A 108 -14.06 8.06 3.06
C ILE A 108 -13.52 6.67 3.43
N ASN A 109 -12.37 6.63 4.07
CA ASN A 109 -11.87 5.40 4.68
C ASN A 109 -12.79 5.00 5.85
N THR A 110 -13.37 3.80 5.78
CA THR A 110 -14.33 3.31 6.78
C THR A 110 -13.78 2.20 7.65
N GLY A 111 -12.66 1.59 7.26
CA GLY A 111 -12.05 0.55 8.08
C GLY A 111 -10.89 -0.16 7.39
N LEU A 112 -10.26 -1.01 8.19
CA LEU A 112 -9.18 -1.90 7.81
C LEU A 112 -9.47 -3.29 8.36
N ASN A 113 -9.14 -4.32 7.59
CA ASN A 113 -9.20 -5.70 8.05
C ASN A 113 -7.91 -6.45 7.67
N ASN A 114 -7.68 -7.60 8.28
CA ASN A 114 -6.56 -8.49 7.97
C ASN A 114 -5.18 -7.78 7.96
N VAL A 115 -5.01 -6.74 8.77
CA VAL A 115 -3.76 -5.99 8.86
C VAL A 115 -2.66 -6.87 9.44
N ARG A 116 -1.53 -6.96 8.75
CA ARG A 116 -0.32 -7.66 9.21
C ARG A 116 0.92 -6.85 8.88
N PHE A 117 1.73 -6.58 9.90
CA PHE A 117 3.10 -6.07 9.75
C PHE A 117 4.03 -7.27 9.59
N ARG A 118 4.66 -7.42 8.44
CA ARG A 118 5.43 -8.61 8.07
C ARG A 118 6.92 -8.41 8.10
N ALA A 119 7.38 -7.23 7.68
CA ALA A 119 8.78 -6.88 7.67
C ALA A 119 8.98 -5.43 8.12
N PRO A 120 10.09 -5.13 8.82
CA PRO A 120 10.43 -3.75 9.18
C PRO A 120 10.84 -2.97 7.93
N VAL A 121 10.50 -1.68 7.92
CA VAL A 121 10.93 -0.74 6.88
C VAL A 121 11.92 0.22 7.52
N ARG A 122 13.17 0.19 7.07
CA ARG A 122 14.22 1.12 7.56
C ARG A 122 14.00 2.53 7.01
N ALA A 123 14.42 3.52 7.77
CA ALA A 123 14.54 4.88 7.25
C ALA A 123 15.44 4.87 6.00
N GLY A 124 15.01 5.58 4.95
CA GLY A 124 15.65 5.60 3.65
C GLY A 124 15.21 4.49 2.67
N SER A 125 14.45 3.50 3.12
CA SER A 125 13.92 2.46 2.22
C SER A 125 12.86 3.01 1.29
N ARG A 126 12.79 2.45 0.08
CA ARG A 126 11.72 2.71 -0.88
C ARG A 126 10.57 1.76 -0.65
N VAL A 127 9.35 2.27 -0.62
CA VAL A 127 8.13 1.47 -0.52
C VAL A 127 7.16 1.83 -1.62
N ARG A 128 6.37 0.84 -2.06
CA ARG A 128 5.30 1.03 -3.02
C ARG A 128 4.10 0.17 -2.66
N VAL A 129 2.91 0.56 -3.10
CA VAL A 129 1.70 -0.24 -2.92
C VAL A 129 1.47 -1.10 -4.15
N ARG A 130 1.10 -2.36 -3.92
CA ARG A 130 0.42 -3.21 -4.89
C ARG A 130 -1.02 -3.35 -4.43
N ALA A 131 -1.98 -3.17 -5.33
CA ALA A 131 -3.39 -3.17 -4.98
C ALA A 131 -4.22 -4.03 -5.94
N ARG A 132 -5.25 -4.67 -5.37
CA ARG A 132 -6.25 -5.46 -6.07
C ARG A 132 -7.64 -5.07 -5.59
N LEU A 133 -8.57 -4.84 -6.50
CA LEU A 133 -9.96 -4.62 -6.13
C LEU A 133 -10.60 -5.94 -5.70
N ALA A 134 -10.86 -6.07 -4.39
CA ALA A 134 -11.37 -7.31 -3.80
C ALA A 134 -12.89 -7.40 -3.82
N GLY A 135 -13.59 -6.25 -3.72
CA GLY A 135 -15.04 -6.22 -3.71
C GLY A 135 -15.63 -4.82 -3.89
N VAL A 136 -16.88 -4.79 -4.34
CA VAL A 136 -17.71 -3.60 -4.41
C VAL A 136 -19.11 -4.00 -3.95
N ALA A 137 -19.60 -3.39 -2.87
CA ALA A 137 -20.92 -3.62 -2.32
C ALA A 137 -21.76 -2.34 -2.42
N PRO A 138 -22.81 -2.30 -3.26
CA PRO A 138 -23.73 -1.18 -3.29
C PRO A 138 -24.50 -1.06 -1.96
N LEU A 139 -24.55 0.16 -1.41
CA LEU A 139 -25.25 0.48 -0.15
C LEU A 139 -26.53 1.30 -0.37
N GLY A 140 -26.90 1.53 -1.63
CA GLY A 140 -27.99 2.44 -1.99
C GLY A 140 -27.59 3.91 -1.97
N ASP A 141 -28.49 4.79 -2.47
CA ASP A 141 -28.33 6.25 -2.51
C ASP A 141 -26.99 6.71 -3.12
N GLY A 142 -26.54 6.04 -4.18
CA GLY A 142 -25.29 6.37 -4.87
C GLY A 142 -24.02 6.01 -4.08
N ARG A 143 -24.13 5.21 -3.00
CA ARG A 143 -23.01 4.80 -2.16
C ARG A 143 -22.55 3.39 -2.47
N ASN A 144 -21.24 3.18 -2.51
CA ASN A 144 -20.61 1.87 -2.66
C ASN A 144 -19.53 1.68 -1.61
N LEU A 145 -19.52 0.53 -0.95
CA LEU A 145 -18.39 0.10 -0.12
C LEU A 145 -17.41 -0.65 -1.03
N VAL A 146 -16.24 -0.08 -1.20
CA VAL A 146 -15.15 -0.65 -2.02
C VAL A 146 -14.14 -1.29 -1.10
N THR A 147 -13.81 -2.56 -1.36
CA THR A 147 -12.77 -3.31 -0.64
C THR A 147 -11.55 -3.47 -1.55
N THR A 148 -10.41 -3.00 -1.08
CA THR A 148 -9.12 -3.13 -1.78
C THR A 148 -8.15 -3.92 -0.93
N SER A 149 -7.68 -5.06 -1.43
CA SER A 149 -6.57 -5.80 -0.82
C SER A 149 -5.25 -5.19 -1.26
N VAL A 150 -4.37 -4.89 -0.31
CA VAL A 150 -3.10 -4.19 -0.56
C VAL A 150 -1.92 -4.92 0.05
N ALA A 151 -0.77 -4.78 -0.62
CA ALA A 151 0.54 -5.09 -0.08
C ALA A 151 1.42 -3.84 -0.20
N LEU A 152 2.00 -3.39 0.92
CA LEU A 152 3.09 -2.42 0.91
C LEU A 152 4.39 -3.20 0.77
N GLU A 153 5.05 -3.01 -0.36
CA GLU A 153 6.29 -3.69 -0.73
C GLU A 153 7.49 -2.78 -0.47
N VAL A 154 8.57 -3.34 0.06
CA VAL A 154 9.89 -2.70 0.02
C VAL A 154 10.48 -2.99 -1.36
N ALA A 155 10.88 -1.95 -2.07
CA ALA A 155 11.48 -2.06 -3.40
C ALA A 155 12.99 -1.85 -3.32
N ASP A 156 13.74 -2.65 -4.07
CA ASP A 156 15.17 -2.42 -4.28
C ASP A 156 15.43 -1.27 -5.28
N ASP A 157 16.69 -0.96 -5.54
CA ASP A 157 17.07 0.11 -6.48
C ASP A 157 16.69 -0.21 -7.94
N ALA A 158 16.55 -1.48 -8.29
CA ALA A 158 16.08 -1.93 -9.59
C ALA A 158 14.55 -1.94 -9.71
N GLY A 159 13.83 -1.67 -8.60
CA GLY A 159 12.37 -1.68 -8.53
C GLY A 159 11.79 -3.09 -8.38
N ALA A 160 12.59 -4.11 -8.07
CA ALA A 160 12.06 -5.41 -7.70
C ALA A 160 11.55 -5.40 -6.24
N THR A 161 10.64 -6.32 -5.91
CA THR A 161 10.16 -6.48 -4.53
C THR A 161 11.19 -7.26 -3.72
N ASP A 162 11.74 -6.62 -2.69
CA ASP A 162 12.65 -7.25 -1.72
C ASP A 162 11.85 -7.95 -0.61
N ALA A 163 10.85 -7.26 -0.06
CA ALA A 163 9.99 -7.80 0.99
C ALA A 163 8.59 -7.17 0.96
N VAL A 164 7.61 -7.87 1.54
CA VAL A 164 6.29 -7.32 1.86
C VAL A 164 6.32 -6.80 3.30
N ALA A 165 6.17 -5.51 3.49
CA ALA A 165 6.18 -4.88 4.81
C ALA A 165 4.82 -4.94 5.50
N VAL A 166 3.74 -4.64 4.77
CA VAL A 166 2.37 -4.62 5.31
C VAL A 166 1.43 -5.29 4.33
N THR A 167 0.47 -6.05 4.83
CA THR A 167 -0.74 -6.46 4.08
C THR A 167 -1.98 -6.01 4.82
N ALA A 168 -3.02 -5.59 4.09
CA ALA A 168 -4.31 -5.21 4.65
C ALA A 168 -5.42 -5.29 3.60
N ASP A 169 -6.68 -5.33 4.08
CA ASP A 169 -7.85 -5.02 3.28
C ASP A 169 -8.39 -3.66 3.75
N LEU A 170 -8.45 -2.70 2.82
CA LEU A 170 -8.99 -1.36 3.06
C LEU A 170 -10.45 -1.31 2.62
N PHE A 171 -11.28 -0.68 3.45
CA PHE A 171 -12.68 -0.39 3.15
C PHE A 171 -12.85 1.10 2.94
N VAL A 172 -13.33 1.46 1.77
CA VAL A 172 -13.55 2.85 1.37
C VAL A 172 -15.01 3.01 0.94
N LEU A 173 -15.69 3.96 1.55
CA LEU A 173 -17.01 4.39 1.09
C LEU A 173 -16.81 5.41 -0.05
N VAL A 174 -17.30 5.06 -1.22
CA VAL A 174 -17.38 5.95 -2.39
C VAL A 174 -18.82 6.43 -2.53
N PHE A 175 -19.04 7.73 -2.68
CA PHE A 175 -20.37 8.32 -2.80
C PHE A 175 -20.41 9.36 -3.93
N ARG A 176 -21.64 9.50 -4.51
CA ARG A 176 -21.95 10.48 -5.56
C ARG A 176 -22.81 11.61 -5.01
#